data_aff2054dcbc9477d935f9e6047d6406d
#
_entry.id   aff2054dcbc9477d935f9e6047d6406d
#
_cell.length_a   1.000
_cell.length_b   1.000
_cell.length_c   1.000
_cell.angle_alpha   90.00
_cell.angle_beta   90.00
_cell.angle_gamma   90.00
#
_symmetry.space_group_name_H-M   'P 1'
#
loop_
_entity.id
_entity.type
_entity.pdbx_description
1 polymer ?
#
loop_
_entity_poly.entity_id
_entity_poly.type
_entity_poly.pdbx_seq_one_letter_code
_entity_poly.pdbx_strand_id
1 'polypeptide(L)'
;MKKVSRRALFALALAVVLAVGTLAFCVKYAANAEKWVTFSGSPHVYTGTNLTGGKIYDRSGVRILNTTDGRVYSADEAVREATIHLLGDRYGYISAPLLGNFAEQMIGYDKITGLNEASKGTASARLTISAEVQKAALQALGSYHGAVGVYNYKTGEILCAVTSPSYDPDNIPDIAGDETGTYDGVYLNRFFDAAYTPGSIFKLVTSAAALEKSASAQTETHTCTGKTIIGGQEIVCMSSHGTLAMPEALAHSCNVYYGELAASLGKDTLQAVCDKLGLNGTLTCDGYTARSTVDLSGADDGSTAWAGI
;
A
#
# COMPACT_ATOMS: atom_id res chain seq x y z
N MET A 1 -55.82 -33.97 30.03
CA MET A 1 -54.44 -33.83 30.51
C MET A 1 -53.39 -34.00 29.39
N LYS A 2 -53.41 -35.12 28.57
CA LYS A 2 -52.38 -35.34 27.52
C LYS A 2 -52.24 -34.21 26.45
N LYS A 3 -53.31 -33.49 26.05
CA LYS A 3 -53.26 -32.35 25.08
C LYS A 3 -52.61 -31.10 25.69
N VAL A 4 -52.82 -30.84 26.97
CA VAL A 4 -52.23 -29.70 27.69
C VAL A 4 -50.72 -29.91 27.84
N SER A 5 -50.30 -31.13 28.20
CA SER A 5 -48.90 -31.47 28.36
C SER A 5 -48.12 -31.40 27.03
N ARG A 6 -48.70 -31.78 25.88
CA ARG A 6 -48.07 -31.61 24.56
C ARG A 6 -47.92 -30.14 24.17
N ARG A 7 -48.94 -29.30 24.45
CA ARG A 7 -48.85 -27.84 24.20
C ARG A 7 -47.81 -27.19 25.08
N ALA A 8 -47.70 -27.57 26.34
CA ALA A 8 -46.67 -27.10 27.25
C ALA A 8 -45.28 -27.51 26.80
N LEU A 9 -45.10 -28.72 26.30
CA LEU A 9 -43.83 -29.20 25.76
C LEU A 9 -43.41 -28.41 24.48
N PHE A 10 -44.39 -28.13 23.61
CA PHE A 10 -44.18 -27.32 22.42
C PHE A 10 -43.78 -25.86 22.77
N ALA A 11 -44.44 -25.25 23.76
CA ALA A 11 -44.12 -23.94 24.26
C ALA A 11 -42.72 -23.89 24.89
N LEU A 12 -42.36 -24.94 25.66
CA LEU A 12 -41.03 -25.06 26.25
C LEU A 12 -39.93 -25.20 25.15
N ALA A 13 -40.19 -26.04 24.15
CA ALA A 13 -39.24 -26.20 23.03
C ALA A 13 -39.03 -24.87 22.28
N LEU A 14 -40.10 -24.12 22.01
CA LEU A 14 -40.02 -22.79 21.39
C LEU A 14 -39.28 -21.81 22.27
N ALA A 15 -39.52 -21.81 23.57
CA ALA A 15 -38.79 -20.93 24.52
C ALA A 15 -37.29 -21.28 24.55
N VAL A 16 -36.91 -22.54 24.51
CA VAL A 16 -35.51 -22.97 24.45
C VAL A 16 -34.87 -22.53 23.13
N VAL A 17 -35.55 -22.70 21.99
CA VAL A 17 -35.03 -22.25 20.68
C VAL A 17 -34.81 -20.73 20.67
N LEU A 18 -35.77 -19.97 21.21
CA LEU A 18 -35.63 -18.51 21.33
C LEU A 18 -34.47 -18.11 22.26
N ALA A 19 -34.36 -18.80 23.42
CA ALA A 19 -33.27 -18.51 24.37
C ALA A 19 -31.87 -18.80 23.74
N VAL A 20 -31.73 -19.94 23.05
CA VAL A 20 -30.51 -20.31 22.35
C VAL A 20 -30.21 -19.33 21.20
N GLY A 21 -31.23 -18.94 20.42
CA GLY A 21 -31.11 -17.97 19.35
C GLY A 21 -30.68 -16.60 19.88
N THR A 22 -31.28 -16.12 20.96
CA THR A 22 -30.92 -14.86 21.63
C THR A 22 -29.48 -14.90 22.16
N LEU A 23 -29.11 -16.01 22.83
CA LEU A 23 -27.74 -16.16 23.33
C LEU A 23 -26.71 -16.14 22.17
N ALA A 24 -26.99 -16.86 21.10
CA ALA A 24 -26.14 -16.87 19.90
C ALA A 24 -26.03 -15.48 19.28
N PHE A 25 -27.14 -14.73 19.23
CA PHE A 25 -27.13 -13.33 18.77
C PHE A 25 -26.29 -12.43 19.70
N CYS A 26 -26.46 -12.54 21.01
CA CYS A 26 -25.66 -11.75 21.97
C CYS A 26 -24.16 -12.03 21.84
N VAL A 27 -23.76 -13.30 21.64
CA VAL A 27 -22.36 -13.65 21.40
C VAL A 27 -21.85 -13.05 20.08
N LYS A 28 -22.64 -13.16 19.00
CA LYS A 28 -22.30 -12.53 17.72
C LYS A 28 -22.22 -11.00 17.82
N TYR A 29 -23.15 -10.39 18.52
CA TYR A 29 -23.15 -8.96 18.78
C TYR A 29 -21.88 -8.53 19.52
N ALA A 30 -21.58 -9.19 20.64
CA ALA A 30 -20.38 -8.88 21.44
C ALA A 30 -19.07 -9.01 20.63
N ALA A 31 -19.03 -9.95 19.68
CA ALA A 31 -17.86 -10.19 18.85
C ALA A 31 -17.74 -9.28 17.63
N ASN A 32 -18.85 -8.71 17.11
CA ASN A 32 -18.86 -8.03 15.82
C ASN A 32 -19.54 -6.65 15.82
N ALA A 33 -20.05 -6.17 16.95
CA ALA A 33 -20.84 -4.95 17.00
C ALA A 33 -20.10 -3.72 16.40
N GLU A 34 -18.82 -3.58 16.72
CA GLU A 34 -17.96 -2.52 16.20
C GLU A 34 -17.87 -2.56 14.66
N LYS A 35 -17.65 -3.77 14.09
CA LYS A 35 -17.62 -3.99 12.63
C LYS A 35 -18.97 -3.70 11.96
N TRP A 36 -20.06 -3.98 12.67
CA TRP A 36 -21.41 -3.69 12.13
C TRP A 36 -21.72 -2.21 12.10
N VAL A 37 -21.16 -1.43 13.02
CA VAL A 37 -21.34 0.02 13.03
C VAL A 37 -20.41 0.70 12.02
N THR A 38 -19.21 0.15 11.82
CA THR A 38 -18.17 0.72 10.96
C THR A 38 -18.15 0.15 9.53
N PHE A 39 -19.21 -0.57 9.11
CA PHE A 39 -19.25 -1.06 7.74
C PHE A 39 -19.18 0.10 6.73
N SER A 40 -18.52 -0.13 5.62
CA SER A 40 -18.36 0.87 4.55
C SER A 40 -19.72 1.39 4.06
N GLY A 41 -19.94 2.69 4.12
CA GLY A 41 -21.21 3.32 3.79
C GLY A 41 -22.21 3.44 4.95
N SER A 42 -21.82 3.10 6.20
CA SER A 42 -22.65 3.38 7.38
C SER A 42 -22.90 4.88 7.51
N PRO A 43 -24.16 5.36 7.46
CA PRO A 43 -24.47 6.80 7.53
C PRO A 43 -24.14 7.42 8.90
N HIS A 44 -23.86 6.60 9.90
CA HIS A 44 -23.52 7.06 11.26
C HIS A 44 -22.04 7.42 11.39
N VAL A 45 -21.19 6.86 10.54
CA VAL A 45 -19.74 7.02 10.63
C VAL A 45 -19.07 7.47 9.32
N TYR A 46 -19.83 7.56 8.23
CA TYR A 46 -19.32 8.01 6.93
C TYR A 46 -20.15 9.17 6.38
N THR A 47 -19.48 10.13 5.76
CA THR A 47 -20.08 11.12 4.86
C THR A 47 -19.51 10.84 3.47
N GLY A 48 -20.34 10.27 2.59
CA GLY A 48 -19.86 9.71 1.34
C GLY A 48 -18.93 8.50 1.59
N THR A 49 -17.74 8.54 1.02
CA THR A 49 -16.70 7.51 1.21
C THR A 49 -15.78 7.78 2.40
N ASN A 50 -15.91 8.93 3.05
CA ASN A 50 -14.99 9.41 4.06
C ASN A 50 -15.51 9.16 5.48
N LEU A 51 -14.66 8.57 6.32
CA LEU A 51 -14.92 8.38 7.75
C LEU A 51 -15.08 9.73 8.46
N THR A 52 -16.06 9.81 9.35
CA THR A 52 -16.29 10.95 10.26
C THR A 52 -16.22 10.49 11.71
N GLY A 53 -15.66 11.31 12.60
CA GLY A 53 -15.79 11.09 14.05
C GLY A 53 -14.51 11.05 14.88
N GLY A 54 -13.35 11.46 14.37
CA GLY A 54 -12.12 11.44 15.17
C GLY A 54 -11.03 12.38 14.67
N LYS A 55 -9.89 12.32 15.33
CA LYS A 55 -8.69 13.11 15.01
C LYS A 55 -7.54 12.20 14.64
N ILE A 56 -6.74 12.60 13.66
CA ILE A 56 -5.53 11.91 13.26
C ILE A 56 -4.33 12.79 13.56
N TYR A 57 -3.36 12.17 14.20
CA TYR A 57 -2.08 12.77 14.55
C TYR A 57 -0.94 12.04 13.85
N ASP A 58 0.11 12.77 13.53
CA ASP A 58 1.37 12.19 13.13
C ASP A 58 2.11 11.55 14.34
N ARG A 59 3.27 10.95 14.11
CA ARG A 59 4.09 10.34 15.16
C ARG A 59 4.52 11.31 16.26
N SER A 60 4.63 12.60 15.95
CA SER A 60 5.06 13.66 16.86
C SER A 60 3.90 14.28 17.65
N GLY A 61 2.65 13.92 17.32
CA GLY A 61 1.46 14.50 17.92
C GLY A 61 0.95 15.75 17.21
N VAL A 62 1.44 16.02 16.00
CA VAL A 62 0.88 17.08 15.13
C VAL A 62 -0.44 16.58 14.56
N ARG A 63 -1.52 17.35 14.76
CA ARG A 63 -2.83 17.00 14.21
C ARG A 63 -2.83 17.26 12.70
N ILE A 64 -3.03 16.20 11.92
CA ILE A 64 -3.06 16.28 10.45
C ILE A 64 -4.47 16.21 9.87
N LEU A 65 -5.45 15.67 10.64
CA LEU A 65 -6.85 15.64 10.25
C LEU A 65 -7.75 15.67 11.49
N ASN A 66 -8.90 16.36 11.38
CA ASN A 66 -10.02 16.26 12.31
C ASN A 66 -11.30 16.03 11.50
N THR A 67 -12.04 14.98 11.83
CA THR A 67 -13.29 14.63 11.15
C THR A 67 -14.53 14.70 12.07
N THR A 68 -14.40 15.34 13.23
CA THR A 68 -15.50 15.46 14.22
C THR A 68 -16.64 16.35 13.70
N ASP A 69 -16.30 17.52 13.14
CA ASP A 69 -17.25 18.47 12.56
C ASP A 69 -16.83 18.81 11.12
N GLY A 70 -17.13 17.91 10.20
CA GLY A 70 -16.64 18.01 8.85
C GLY A 70 -15.17 17.59 8.77
N ARG A 71 -14.52 17.92 7.66
CA ARG A 71 -13.16 17.47 7.37
C ARG A 71 -12.20 18.66 7.43
N VAL A 72 -11.47 18.77 8.54
CA VAL A 72 -10.52 19.86 8.83
C VAL A 72 -9.11 19.29 8.81
N TYR A 73 -8.34 19.67 7.80
CA TYR A 73 -6.94 19.26 7.63
C TYR A 73 -5.99 20.08 8.50
N SER A 74 -4.68 19.85 8.35
CA SER A 74 -3.63 20.63 9.02
C SER A 74 -3.75 22.12 8.68
N ALA A 75 -3.32 22.99 9.59
CA ALA A 75 -3.20 24.42 9.32
C ALA A 75 -2.06 24.75 8.33
N ASP A 76 -1.02 23.90 8.27
CA ASP A 76 0.10 24.02 7.32
C ASP A 76 -0.32 23.46 5.96
N GLU A 77 -0.34 24.31 4.93
CA GLU A 77 -0.68 23.99 3.55
C GLU A 77 0.19 22.84 2.99
N ALA A 78 1.49 22.93 3.17
CA ALA A 78 2.40 21.91 2.66
C ALA A 78 2.22 20.54 3.34
N VAL A 79 1.76 20.52 4.59
CA VAL A 79 1.37 19.28 5.27
C VAL A 79 0.04 18.75 4.69
N ARG A 80 -0.93 19.62 4.39
CA ARG A 80 -2.20 19.22 3.76
C ARG A 80 -1.94 18.53 2.43
N GLU A 81 -1.17 19.17 1.55
CA GLU A 81 -0.79 18.62 0.25
C GLU A 81 -0.02 17.30 0.40
N ALA A 82 0.94 17.23 1.32
CA ALA A 82 1.77 16.04 1.50
C ALA A 82 1.04 14.84 2.12
N THR A 83 -0.13 15.05 2.72
CA THR A 83 -0.88 13.99 3.43
C THR A 83 -2.21 13.61 2.80
N ILE A 84 -2.68 14.35 1.78
CA ILE A 84 -4.02 14.13 1.21
C ILE A 84 -4.22 12.70 0.67
N HIS A 85 -3.20 12.08 0.07
CA HIS A 85 -3.30 10.72 -0.46
C HIS A 85 -3.38 9.63 0.63
N LEU A 86 -3.05 9.96 1.87
CA LEU A 86 -3.26 9.07 3.02
C LEU A 86 -4.59 9.34 3.70
N LEU A 87 -5.00 10.60 3.74
CA LEU A 87 -6.16 11.04 4.49
C LEU A 87 -7.44 11.09 3.64
N GLY A 88 -7.31 11.09 2.31
CA GLY A 88 -8.42 11.28 1.38
C GLY A 88 -8.90 12.73 1.27
N ASP A 89 -9.58 13.04 0.21
CA ASP A 89 -10.15 14.36 -0.06
C ASP A 89 -11.59 14.51 0.47
N ARG A 90 -12.19 15.71 0.31
CA ARG A 90 -13.56 16.02 0.77
C ARG A 90 -14.64 15.30 -0.04
N TYR A 91 -14.35 14.97 -1.29
CA TYR A 91 -15.33 14.44 -2.25
C TYR A 91 -15.23 12.92 -2.45
N GLY A 92 -14.16 12.30 -1.93
CA GLY A 92 -13.93 10.87 -2.06
C GLY A 92 -13.29 10.45 -3.38
N TYR A 93 -12.70 11.38 -4.14
CA TYR A 93 -11.89 11.06 -5.33
C TYR A 93 -10.60 10.35 -4.95
N ILE A 94 -9.99 10.75 -3.82
CA ILE A 94 -8.85 10.06 -3.22
C ILE A 94 -9.36 9.11 -2.15
N SER A 95 -9.14 7.82 -2.35
CA SER A 95 -9.47 6.78 -1.38
C SER A 95 -8.53 6.83 -0.18
N ALA A 96 -9.06 6.67 1.02
CA ALA A 96 -8.28 6.61 2.27
C ALA A 96 -8.63 5.34 3.07
N PRO A 97 -8.23 4.14 2.62
CA PRO A 97 -8.51 2.87 3.29
C PRO A 97 -7.98 2.84 4.73
N LEU A 98 -6.89 3.56 4.99
CA LEU A 98 -6.31 3.77 6.30
C LEU A 98 -7.34 4.20 7.33
N LEU A 99 -8.21 5.16 6.99
CA LEU A 99 -9.22 5.67 7.91
C LEU A 99 -10.26 4.61 8.27
N GLY A 100 -10.66 3.81 7.29
CA GLY A 100 -11.57 2.68 7.49
C GLY A 100 -10.96 1.61 8.40
N ASN A 101 -9.66 1.37 8.29
CA ASN A 101 -8.95 0.40 9.11
C ASN A 101 -8.89 0.81 10.59
N PHE A 102 -8.89 2.12 10.88
CA PHE A 102 -8.91 2.68 12.24
C PHE A 102 -10.29 3.20 12.66
N ALA A 103 -11.35 2.84 11.95
CA ALA A 103 -12.69 3.35 12.18
C ALA A 103 -13.16 3.13 13.63
N GLU A 104 -12.94 1.95 14.20
CA GLU A 104 -13.33 1.62 15.58
C GLU A 104 -12.71 2.59 16.60
N GLN A 105 -11.44 2.96 16.41
CA GLN A 105 -10.72 3.89 17.28
C GLN A 105 -11.19 5.33 17.08
N MET A 106 -11.60 5.67 15.86
CA MET A 106 -11.96 7.03 15.47
C MET A 106 -13.38 7.43 15.86
N ILE A 107 -14.33 6.48 15.91
CA ILE A 107 -15.76 6.78 16.16
C ILE A 107 -16.14 6.80 17.63
N GLY A 108 -15.27 6.33 18.54
CA GLY A 108 -15.56 6.26 19.95
C GLY A 108 -16.74 5.34 20.29
N TYR A 109 -16.85 4.18 19.65
CA TYR A 109 -17.91 3.21 19.86
C TYR A 109 -17.76 2.52 21.22
N ASP A 110 -18.86 2.46 21.98
CA ASP A 110 -18.99 1.68 23.20
C ASP A 110 -20.04 0.57 23.06
N LYS A 111 -19.72 -0.64 23.51
CA LYS A 111 -20.59 -1.82 23.33
C LYS A 111 -21.92 -1.75 24.08
N ILE A 112 -22.00 -0.92 25.12
CA ILE A 112 -23.20 -0.77 25.97
C ILE A 112 -24.03 0.41 25.53
N THR A 113 -23.36 1.56 25.31
CA THR A 113 -24.03 2.84 25.03
C THR A 113 -24.12 3.13 23.53
N GLY A 114 -23.43 2.37 22.69
CA GLY A 114 -23.38 2.59 21.25
C GLY A 114 -22.45 3.73 20.86
N LEU A 115 -22.79 4.48 19.81
CA LEU A 115 -22.07 5.68 19.41
C LEU A 115 -22.37 6.79 20.40
N ASN A 116 -21.35 7.28 21.09
CA ASN A 116 -21.47 8.37 22.04
C ASN A 116 -21.00 9.69 21.39
N GLU A 117 -21.94 10.62 21.16
CA GLU A 117 -21.65 11.94 20.62
C GLU A 117 -20.57 12.69 21.43
N ALA A 118 -20.53 12.51 22.76
CA ALA A 118 -19.52 13.11 23.63
C ALA A 118 -18.11 12.52 23.42
N SER A 119 -18.00 11.28 22.94
CA SER A 119 -16.70 10.62 22.67
C SER A 119 -16.15 10.91 21.28
N LYS A 120 -16.96 11.34 20.33
CA LYS A 120 -16.52 11.71 18.97
C LYS A 120 -15.35 12.72 18.99
N GLY A 121 -15.37 13.68 19.89
CA GLY A 121 -14.32 14.71 20.01
C GLY A 121 -13.01 14.23 20.64
N THR A 122 -13.01 13.08 21.34
CA THR A 122 -11.86 12.54 22.07
C THR A 122 -11.19 11.36 21.35
N ALA A 123 -11.92 10.69 20.46
CA ALA A 123 -11.42 9.58 19.69
C ALA A 123 -10.32 10.04 18.74
N SER A 124 -9.23 9.28 18.66
CA SER A 124 -8.08 9.64 17.84
C SER A 124 -7.24 8.43 17.46
N ALA A 125 -6.58 8.54 16.32
CA ALA A 125 -5.53 7.61 15.90
C ALA A 125 -4.21 8.37 15.69
N ARG A 126 -3.10 7.69 15.94
CA ARG A 126 -1.76 8.20 15.68
C ARG A 126 -1.09 7.35 14.63
N LEU A 127 -0.63 8.00 13.56
CA LEU A 127 0.11 7.36 12.48
C LEU A 127 1.61 7.38 12.78
N THR A 128 2.34 6.48 12.13
CA THR A 128 3.80 6.41 12.20
C THR A 128 4.49 7.43 11.31
N ILE A 129 3.77 8.05 10.35
CA ILE A 129 4.33 9.09 9.48
C ILE A 129 4.75 10.33 10.27
N SER A 130 5.72 11.05 9.73
CA SER A 130 6.14 12.38 10.20
C SER A 130 5.65 13.45 9.23
N ALA A 131 4.87 14.41 9.70
CA ALA A 131 4.37 15.52 8.88
C ALA A 131 5.52 16.31 8.25
N GLU A 132 6.62 16.52 8.98
CA GLU A 132 7.80 17.21 8.47
C GLU A 132 8.52 16.42 7.37
N VAL A 133 8.64 15.10 7.51
CA VAL A 133 9.25 14.24 6.48
C VAL A 133 8.36 14.16 5.24
N GLN A 134 7.03 14.08 5.41
CA GLN A 134 6.05 14.14 4.31
C GLN A 134 6.22 15.44 3.50
N LYS A 135 6.26 16.58 4.19
CA LYS A 135 6.44 17.90 3.58
C LYS A 135 7.77 18.00 2.82
N ALA A 136 8.87 17.61 3.46
CA ALA A 136 10.20 17.63 2.83
C ALA A 136 10.26 16.71 1.58
N ALA A 137 9.63 15.54 1.63
CA ALA A 137 9.55 14.61 0.52
C ALA A 137 8.74 15.16 -0.66
N LEU A 138 7.60 15.80 -0.40
CA LEU A 138 6.79 16.43 -1.45
C LEU A 138 7.57 17.59 -2.10
N GLN A 139 8.24 18.42 -1.30
CA GLN A 139 9.09 19.50 -1.82
C GLN A 139 10.25 18.96 -2.67
N ALA A 140 10.85 17.85 -2.28
CA ALA A 140 11.94 17.22 -3.04
C ALA A 140 11.48 16.62 -4.37
N LEU A 141 10.24 16.13 -4.45
CA LEU A 141 9.64 15.68 -5.71
C LEU A 141 9.43 16.83 -6.69
N GLY A 142 9.09 18.03 -6.18
CA GLY A 142 8.85 19.21 -7.03
C GLY A 142 7.81 18.93 -8.10
N SER A 143 8.18 19.06 -9.38
CA SER A 143 7.30 18.81 -10.53
C SER A 143 7.30 17.36 -11.04
N TYR A 144 8.06 16.46 -10.42
CA TYR A 144 8.07 15.06 -10.83
C TYR A 144 6.79 14.34 -10.39
N HIS A 145 6.20 13.55 -11.27
CA HIS A 145 5.13 12.63 -10.94
C HIS A 145 5.73 11.33 -10.38
N GLY A 146 5.40 11.01 -9.14
CA GLY A 146 6.00 9.85 -8.49
C GLY A 146 5.60 9.69 -7.04
N ALA A 147 6.36 8.91 -6.31
CA ALA A 147 6.15 8.68 -4.89
C ALA A 147 7.49 8.64 -4.12
N VAL A 148 7.45 9.05 -2.85
CA VAL A 148 8.55 8.87 -1.90
C VAL A 148 8.06 8.07 -0.72
N GLY A 149 8.74 6.95 -0.44
CA GLY A 149 8.53 6.13 0.75
C GLY A 149 9.76 6.12 1.63
N VAL A 150 9.55 6.33 2.93
CA VAL A 150 10.59 6.14 3.94
C VAL A 150 10.04 5.23 5.02
N TYR A 151 10.73 4.16 5.32
CA TYR A 151 10.32 3.24 6.37
C TYR A 151 11.51 2.81 7.23
N ASN A 152 11.21 2.44 8.46
CA ASN A 152 12.19 1.86 9.37
C ASN A 152 12.26 0.34 9.09
N TYR A 153 13.36 -0.10 8.48
CA TYR A 153 13.54 -1.52 8.10
C TYR A 153 13.58 -2.49 9.29
N LYS A 154 13.79 -1.99 10.52
CA LYS A 154 13.80 -2.82 11.73
C LYS A 154 12.42 -2.99 12.35
N THR A 155 11.57 -1.94 12.29
CA THR A 155 10.25 -1.95 12.94
C THR A 155 9.11 -2.11 11.92
N GLY A 156 9.35 -1.84 10.63
CA GLY A 156 8.33 -1.80 9.59
C GLY A 156 7.51 -0.50 9.59
N GLU A 157 7.75 0.43 10.51
CA GLU A 157 7.03 1.70 10.56
C GLU A 157 7.27 2.53 9.30
N ILE A 158 6.19 2.95 8.64
CA ILE A 158 6.24 3.90 7.53
C ILE A 158 6.33 5.32 8.09
N LEU A 159 7.43 6.00 7.82
CA LEU A 159 7.69 7.37 8.27
C LEU A 159 7.26 8.40 7.24
N CYS A 160 7.22 8.02 5.97
CA CYS A 160 6.80 8.83 4.84
C CYS A 160 6.17 7.96 3.76
N ALA A 161 5.05 8.43 3.20
CA ALA A 161 4.37 7.85 2.04
C ALA A 161 3.71 9.01 1.26
N VAL A 162 4.49 9.67 0.42
CA VAL A 162 4.09 10.85 -0.35
C VAL A 162 3.86 10.47 -1.80
N THR A 163 2.84 11.06 -2.39
CA THR A 163 2.52 10.96 -3.82
C THR A 163 2.51 12.36 -4.44
N SER A 164 3.04 12.48 -5.66
CA SER A 164 2.96 13.65 -6.52
C SER A 164 2.45 13.24 -7.92
N PRO A 165 1.61 14.07 -8.60
CA PRO A 165 1.13 15.37 -8.17
C PRO A 165 0.18 15.29 -6.98
N SER A 166 0.04 16.42 -6.30
CA SER A 166 -0.85 16.60 -5.17
C SER A 166 -1.52 17.98 -5.25
N TYR A 167 -2.45 18.26 -4.34
CA TYR A 167 -3.09 19.56 -4.25
C TYR A 167 -3.51 19.86 -2.80
N ASP A 168 -3.75 21.15 -2.52
CA ASP A 168 -4.30 21.58 -1.24
C ASP A 168 -5.81 21.26 -1.17
N PRO A 169 -6.27 20.39 -0.27
CA PRO A 169 -7.70 20.09 -0.12
C PRO A 169 -8.57 21.27 0.34
N ASP A 170 -7.96 22.34 0.84
CA ASP A 170 -8.66 23.57 1.23
C ASP A 170 -8.67 24.62 0.12
N ASN A 171 -7.83 24.46 -0.93
CA ASN A 171 -7.78 25.33 -2.10
C ASN A 171 -7.61 24.49 -3.38
N ILE A 172 -8.68 23.78 -3.77
CA ILE A 172 -8.65 22.82 -4.87
C ILE A 172 -8.47 23.55 -6.22
N PRO A 173 -7.43 23.21 -7.00
CA PRO A 173 -7.25 23.79 -8.34
C PRO A 173 -8.30 23.26 -9.34
N ASP A 174 -8.38 23.91 -10.50
CA ASP A 174 -9.20 23.39 -11.60
C ASP A 174 -8.51 22.20 -12.28
N ILE A 175 -8.66 21.02 -11.67
CA ILE A 175 -8.06 19.78 -12.16
C ILE A 175 -8.70 19.34 -13.48
N ALA A 176 -9.98 19.58 -13.66
CA ALA A 176 -10.71 19.17 -14.87
C ALA A 176 -10.33 20.01 -16.09
N GLY A 177 -9.91 21.25 -15.88
CA GLY A 177 -9.43 22.17 -16.92
C GLY A 177 -7.93 22.14 -17.14
N ASP A 178 -7.19 21.21 -16.51
CA ASP A 178 -5.73 21.12 -16.67
C ASP A 178 -5.37 20.54 -18.05
N GLU A 179 -4.89 21.40 -18.95
CA GLU A 179 -4.37 21.02 -20.26
C GLU A 179 -2.84 20.78 -20.25
N THR A 180 -2.19 21.03 -19.11
CA THR A 180 -0.72 20.97 -19.01
C THR A 180 -0.21 19.60 -18.54
N GLY A 181 -1.10 18.76 -18.01
CA GLY A 181 -0.76 17.48 -17.39
C GLY A 181 -0.16 17.62 -15.98
N THR A 182 -0.22 18.81 -15.39
CA THR A 182 0.29 19.06 -14.03
C THR A 182 -0.37 18.15 -12.99
N TYR A 183 -1.68 17.86 -13.17
CA TYR A 183 -2.48 17.05 -12.27
C TYR A 183 -2.78 15.64 -12.82
N ASP A 184 -2.02 15.16 -13.81
CA ASP A 184 -2.23 13.81 -14.36
C ASP A 184 -2.11 12.73 -13.29
N GLY A 185 -3.24 12.01 -13.10
CA GLY A 185 -3.35 10.96 -12.09
C GLY A 185 -3.23 11.46 -10.63
N VAL A 186 -3.61 12.71 -10.36
CA VAL A 186 -3.56 13.33 -9.03
C VAL A 186 -4.41 12.61 -7.97
N TYR A 187 -5.42 11.86 -8.36
CA TYR A 187 -6.24 11.07 -7.43
C TYR A 187 -5.65 9.69 -7.10
N LEU A 188 -4.60 9.27 -7.82
CA LEU A 188 -3.96 7.98 -7.60
C LEU A 188 -2.94 8.08 -6.46
N ASN A 189 -3.07 7.25 -5.44
CA ASN A 189 -2.01 7.07 -4.45
C ASN A 189 -0.88 6.23 -5.06
N ARG A 190 0.12 6.91 -5.65
CA ARG A 190 1.22 6.25 -6.35
C ARG A 190 2.12 5.41 -5.45
N PHE A 191 2.10 5.65 -4.15
CA PHE A 191 2.90 4.85 -3.22
C PHE A 191 2.29 3.46 -2.98
N PHE A 192 0.96 3.38 -2.85
CA PHE A 192 0.28 2.12 -2.54
C PHE A 192 -0.40 1.46 -3.75
N ASP A 193 -0.94 2.25 -4.68
CA ASP A 193 -1.86 1.74 -5.70
C ASP A 193 -1.24 1.71 -7.11
N ALA A 194 -0.04 2.31 -7.32
CA ALA A 194 0.61 2.28 -8.61
C ALA A 194 1.59 1.11 -8.74
N ALA A 195 1.64 0.52 -9.94
CA ALA A 195 2.63 -0.47 -10.32
C ALA A 195 3.62 0.16 -11.32
N TYR A 196 4.91 -0.12 -11.13
CA TYR A 196 5.98 0.40 -11.95
C TYR A 196 6.82 -0.74 -12.54
N THR A 197 7.28 -0.56 -13.79
CA THR A 197 8.33 -1.42 -14.35
C THR A 197 9.63 -1.12 -13.60
N PRO A 198 10.25 -2.12 -12.96
CA PRO A 198 11.38 -1.88 -12.06
C PRO A 198 12.63 -1.34 -12.77
N GLY A 199 12.85 -1.70 -14.04
CA GLY A 199 14.09 -1.35 -14.76
C GLY A 199 15.32 -1.87 -14.01
N SER A 200 16.40 -1.12 -14.03
CA SER A 200 17.70 -1.55 -13.49
C SER A 200 17.73 -1.85 -11.98
N ILE A 201 16.70 -1.52 -11.21
CA ILE A 201 16.63 -2.01 -9.83
C ILE A 201 16.38 -3.52 -9.77
N PHE A 202 15.85 -4.13 -10.84
CA PHE A 202 15.68 -5.58 -10.92
C PHE A 202 17.01 -6.34 -10.95
N LYS A 203 18.11 -5.68 -11.31
CA LYS A 203 19.47 -6.26 -11.22
C LYS A 203 19.82 -6.72 -9.79
N LEU A 204 19.20 -6.14 -8.76
CA LEU A 204 19.33 -6.63 -7.39
C LEU A 204 18.72 -8.04 -7.23
N VAL A 205 17.59 -8.31 -7.88
CA VAL A 205 16.93 -9.63 -7.89
C VAL A 205 17.82 -10.64 -8.62
N THR A 206 18.34 -10.24 -9.78
CA THR A 206 19.25 -11.09 -10.59
C THR A 206 20.54 -11.39 -9.82
N SER A 207 21.11 -10.39 -9.12
CA SER A 207 22.26 -10.58 -8.23
C SER A 207 21.94 -11.55 -7.09
N ALA A 208 20.79 -11.39 -6.44
CA ALA A 208 20.36 -12.29 -5.36
C ALA A 208 20.22 -13.74 -5.87
N ALA A 209 19.62 -13.92 -7.06
CA ALA A 209 19.47 -15.23 -7.68
C ALA A 209 20.84 -15.89 -7.97
N ALA A 210 21.80 -15.12 -8.47
CA ALA A 210 23.14 -15.61 -8.75
C ALA A 210 23.87 -16.02 -7.46
N LEU A 211 23.83 -15.18 -6.43
CA LEU A 211 24.48 -15.42 -5.14
C LEU A 211 23.85 -16.58 -4.37
N GLU A 212 22.54 -16.79 -4.50
CA GLU A 212 21.86 -17.94 -3.91
C GLU A 212 22.28 -19.24 -4.59
N LYS A 213 22.52 -19.23 -5.92
CA LYS A 213 22.99 -20.37 -6.66
C LYS A 213 24.45 -20.69 -6.37
N SER A 214 25.32 -19.67 -6.27
CA SER A 214 26.74 -19.81 -5.98
C SER A 214 27.33 -18.54 -5.40
N ALA A 215 28.03 -18.64 -4.26
CA ALA A 215 28.78 -17.53 -3.69
C ALA A 215 29.92 -17.04 -4.63
N SER A 216 30.42 -17.87 -5.54
CA SER A 216 31.45 -17.48 -6.53
C SER A 216 30.92 -16.53 -7.60
N ALA A 217 29.60 -16.45 -7.80
CA ALA A 217 28.99 -15.55 -8.78
C ALA A 217 29.42 -14.08 -8.58
N GLN A 218 29.77 -13.70 -7.34
CA GLN A 218 30.27 -12.35 -7.05
C GLN A 218 31.57 -12.00 -7.77
N THR A 219 32.41 -13.00 -8.07
CA THR A 219 33.74 -12.84 -8.67
C THR A 219 33.81 -13.30 -10.13
N GLU A 220 32.73 -13.88 -10.64
CA GLU A 220 32.62 -14.25 -12.05
C GLU A 220 32.60 -13.01 -12.93
N THR A 221 33.40 -13.01 -14.01
CA THR A 221 33.57 -11.85 -14.87
C THR A 221 32.94 -12.07 -16.22
N HIS A 222 32.32 -11.02 -16.76
CA HIS A 222 31.83 -10.93 -18.13
C HIS A 222 32.46 -9.73 -18.84
N THR A 223 32.59 -9.79 -20.15
CA THR A 223 33.15 -8.67 -20.92
C THR A 223 32.07 -7.92 -21.68
N CYS A 224 31.85 -6.66 -21.28
CA CYS A 224 30.93 -5.75 -21.93
C CYS A 224 31.63 -4.92 -23.00
N THR A 225 31.32 -5.17 -24.28
CA THR A 225 31.75 -4.37 -25.41
C THR A 225 30.77 -3.29 -25.84
N GLY A 226 29.76 -3.01 -24.99
CA GLY A 226 28.68 -2.05 -25.25
C GLY A 226 27.39 -2.70 -25.70
N LYS A 227 27.44 -3.91 -26.26
CA LYS A 227 26.25 -4.68 -26.64
C LYS A 227 26.52 -6.18 -26.70
N THR A 228 25.47 -7.00 -26.67
CA THR A 228 25.48 -8.44 -26.85
C THR A 228 24.16 -8.89 -27.49
N ILE A 229 24.13 -10.10 -28.07
CA ILE A 229 22.90 -10.71 -28.60
C ILE A 229 22.62 -11.99 -27.82
N ILE A 230 21.44 -12.09 -27.22
CA ILE A 230 21.01 -13.24 -26.44
C ILE A 230 19.61 -13.65 -26.93
N GLY A 231 19.46 -14.94 -27.31
CA GLY A 231 18.18 -15.43 -27.82
C GLY A 231 17.65 -14.66 -29.05
N GLY A 232 18.55 -14.06 -29.83
CA GLY A 232 18.20 -13.26 -31.02
C GLY A 232 17.81 -11.80 -30.68
N GLN A 233 17.83 -11.40 -29.39
CA GLN A 233 17.56 -10.03 -28.98
C GLN A 233 18.85 -9.27 -28.66
N GLU A 234 18.96 -8.03 -29.15
CA GLU A 234 20.12 -7.16 -28.86
C GLU A 234 19.94 -6.46 -27.52
N ILE A 235 20.91 -6.63 -26.63
CA ILE A 235 21.00 -5.93 -25.34
C ILE A 235 22.12 -4.89 -25.44
N VAL A 236 21.79 -3.62 -25.13
CA VAL A 236 22.70 -2.49 -25.33
C VAL A 236 22.99 -1.82 -23.98
N CYS A 237 24.24 -1.46 -23.76
CA CYS A 237 24.69 -0.55 -22.70
C CYS A 237 24.88 0.87 -23.24
N MET A 238 24.91 1.84 -22.36
CA MET A 238 25.21 3.24 -22.73
C MET A 238 26.67 3.43 -23.16
N SER A 239 27.58 2.54 -22.71
CA SER A 239 28.99 2.51 -23.07
C SER A 239 29.57 1.11 -22.96
N SER A 240 30.77 0.89 -23.51
CA SER A 240 31.57 -0.31 -23.27
C SER A 240 32.19 -0.23 -21.88
N HIS A 241 31.98 -1.24 -21.05
CA HIS A 241 32.47 -1.26 -19.64
C HIS A 241 33.72 -2.14 -19.46
N GLY A 242 34.11 -2.91 -20.48
CA GLY A 242 35.21 -3.88 -20.37
C GLY A 242 34.84 -5.12 -19.56
N THR A 243 35.84 -5.75 -18.98
CA THR A 243 35.65 -6.96 -18.15
C THR A 243 35.32 -6.55 -16.72
N LEU A 244 34.13 -6.98 -16.24
CA LEU A 244 33.56 -6.61 -14.94
C LEU A 244 33.18 -7.85 -14.15
N ALA A 245 33.34 -7.78 -12.82
CA ALA A 245 32.66 -8.66 -11.88
C ALA A 245 31.33 -8.02 -11.43
N MET A 246 30.53 -8.76 -10.65
CA MET A 246 29.19 -8.33 -10.24
C MET A 246 29.15 -6.95 -9.53
N PRO A 247 30.03 -6.60 -8.58
CA PRO A 247 29.99 -5.30 -7.91
C PRO A 247 30.18 -4.14 -8.88
N GLU A 248 31.15 -4.23 -9.79
CA GLU A 248 31.44 -3.21 -10.81
C GLU A 248 30.29 -3.16 -11.84
N ALA A 249 29.77 -4.32 -12.24
CA ALA A 249 28.64 -4.40 -13.19
C ALA A 249 27.37 -3.76 -12.60
N LEU A 250 27.11 -3.92 -11.30
CA LEU A 250 26.00 -3.27 -10.61
C LEU A 250 26.22 -1.76 -10.53
N ALA A 251 27.41 -1.34 -10.14
CA ALA A 251 27.77 0.09 -10.01
C ALA A 251 27.63 0.84 -11.36
N HIS A 252 27.99 0.20 -12.48
CA HIS A 252 27.84 0.74 -13.82
C HIS A 252 26.47 0.46 -14.46
N SER A 253 25.58 -0.25 -13.76
CA SER A 253 24.29 -0.70 -14.30
C SER A 253 24.45 -1.40 -15.65
N CYS A 254 25.43 -2.30 -15.79
CA CYS A 254 25.80 -2.94 -17.03
C CYS A 254 24.73 -3.91 -17.53
N ASN A 255 24.02 -3.56 -18.60
CA ASN A 255 22.96 -4.40 -19.17
C ASN A 255 23.52 -5.70 -19.78
N VAL A 256 24.70 -5.63 -20.43
CA VAL A 256 25.34 -6.82 -21.03
C VAL A 256 25.66 -7.85 -19.95
N TYR A 257 26.33 -7.43 -18.86
CA TYR A 257 26.63 -8.34 -17.74
C TYR A 257 25.38 -9.00 -17.19
N TYR A 258 24.34 -8.20 -16.87
CA TYR A 258 23.13 -8.71 -16.23
C TYR A 258 22.25 -9.51 -17.18
N GLY A 259 22.23 -9.17 -18.47
CA GLY A 259 21.52 -9.96 -19.46
C GLY A 259 22.15 -11.35 -19.64
N GLU A 260 23.48 -11.44 -19.74
CA GLU A 260 24.21 -12.73 -19.83
C GLU A 260 24.04 -13.54 -18.52
N LEU A 261 24.14 -12.89 -17.36
CA LEU A 261 23.91 -13.53 -16.06
C LEU A 261 22.49 -14.08 -15.96
N ALA A 262 21.47 -13.29 -16.31
CA ALA A 262 20.07 -13.71 -16.25
C ALA A 262 19.78 -14.89 -17.18
N ALA A 263 20.29 -14.85 -18.41
CA ALA A 263 20.18 -15.98 -19.37
C ALA A 263 20.86 -17.24 -18.82
N SER A 264 22.04 -17.12 -18.19
CA SER A 264 22.75 -18.25 -17.56
C SER A 264 22.05 -18.85 -16.37
N LEU A 265 21.35 -18.01 -15.58
CA LEU A 265 20.53 -18.44 -14.43
C LEU A 265 19.28 -19.17 -14.90
N GLY A 266 18.70 -18.72 -16.00
CA GLY A 266 17.46 -19.20 -16.55
C GLY A 266 16.20 -18.65 -15.84
N LYS A 267 15.10 -18.65 -16.58
CA LYS A 267 13.82 -18.09 -16.12
C LYS A 267 13.29 -18.71 -14.83
N ASP A 268 13.44 -20.02 -14.66
CA ASP A 268 12.91 -20.73 -13.49
C ASP A 268 13.62 -20.30 -12.19
N THR A 269 14.95 -20.09 -12.28
CA THR A 269 15.73 -19.58 -11.13
C THR A 269 15.32 -18.15 -10.77
N LEU A 270 15.18 -17.28 -11.78
CA LEU A 270 14.73 -15.89 -11.56
C LEU A 270 13.30 -15.85 -11.00
N GLN A 271 12.39 -16.65 -11.56
CA GLN A 271 11.01 -16.75 -11.08
C GLN A 271 10.96 -17.19 -9.61
N ALA A 272 11.71 -18.24 -9.26
CA ALA A 272 11.74 -18.74 -7.87
C ALA A 272 12.25 -17.70 -6.88
N VAL A 273 13.22 -16.88 -7.25
CA VAL A 273 13.72 -15.79 -6.41
C VAL A 273 12.70 -14.66 -6.31
N CYS A 274 12.03 -14.30 -7.41
CA CYS A 274 10.92 -13.33 -7.38
C CYS A 274 9.82 -13.76 -6.41
N ASP A 275 9.41 -15.03 -6.47
CA ASP A 275 8.38 -15.59 -5.57
C ASP A 275 8.84 -15.56 -4.09
N LYS A 276 10.09 -15.92 -3.85
CA LYS A 276 10.70 -15.89 -2.51
C LYS A 276 10.80 -14.49 -1.93
N LEU A 277 11.06 -13.47 -2.77
CA LEU A 277 11.07 -12.07 -2.39
C LEU A 277 9.66 -11.46 -2.27
N GLY A 278 8.62 -12.21 -2.57
CA GLY A 278 7.23 -11.76 -2.51
C GLY A 278 6.79 -10.88 -3.67
N LEU A 279 7.53 -10.87 -4.79
CA LEU A 279 7.21 -10.06 -5.98
C LEU A 279 6.01 -10.58 -6.77
N ASN A 280 5.43 -11.72 -6.40
CA ASN A 280 4.16 -12.25 -6.90
C ASN A 280 3.09 -12.31 -5.80
N GLY A 281 3.31 -11.54 -4.74
CA GLY A 281 2.45 -11.53 -3.57
C GLY A 281 1.47 -10.37 -3.56
N THR A 282 0.63 -10.42 -2.55
CA THR A 282 -0.20 -9.29 -2.12
C THR A 282 0.38 -8.75 -0.83
N LEU A 283 0.75 -7.47 -0.82
CA LEU A 283 1.18 -6.76 0.36
C LEU A 283 0.01 -5.95 0.91
N THR A 284 -0.21 -6.01 2.21
CA THR A 284 -1.24 -5.21 2.88
C THR A 284 -0.61 -4.33 3.94
N CYS A 285 -1.06 -3.09 4.02
CA CYS A 285 -0.63 -2.12 5.01
C CYS A 285 -1.80 -1.23 5.37
N ASP A 286 -2.30 -1.31 6.60
CA ASP A 286 -3.34 -0.43 7.16
C ASP A 286 -4.53 -0.14 6.22
N GLY A 287 -5.08 -1.19 5.60
CA GLY A 287 -6.21 -1.10 4.68
C GLY A 287 -5.82 -0.95 3.20
N TYR A 288 -4.59 -0.57 2.88
CA TYR A 288 -4.08 -0.61 1.51
C TYR A 288 -3.68 -2.01 1.11
N THR A 289 -3.83 -2.31 -0.18
CA THR A 289 -3.46 -3.59 -0.77
C THR A 289 -2.71 -3.34 -2.07
N ALA A 290 -1.43 -3.68 -2.10
CA ALA A 290 -0.58 -3.60 -3.28
C ALA A 290 -0.33 -4.99 -3.86
N ARG A 291 -0.30 -5.08 -5.19
CA ARG A 291 0.04 -6.31 -5.91
C ARG A 291 1.18 -6.03 -6.87
N SER A 292 2.14 -6.93 -6.88
CA SER A 292 3.15 -7.02 -7.93
C SER A 292 3.06 -8.35 -8.65
N THR A 293 3.50 -8.38 -9.90
CA THR A 293 3.46 -9.58 -10.75
C THR A 293 4.73 -9.66 -11.54
N VAL A 294 5.38 -10.82 -11.48
CA VAL A 294 6.48 -11.22 -12.36
C VAL A 294 6.12 -12.60 -12.92
N ASP A 295 5.94 -12.69 -14.21
CA ASP A 295 5.63 -13.96 -14.90
C ASP A 295 6.65 -14.19 -16.00
N LEU A 296 7.57 -15.13 -15.77
CA LEU A 296 8.60 -15.54 -16.71
C LEU A 296 8.27 -16.89 -17.38
N SER A 297 7.10 -17.46 -17.16
CA SER A 297 6.73 -18.81 -17.64
C SER A 297 6.87 -18.95 -19.15
N GLY A 298 6.51 -17.92 -19.92
CA GLY A 298 6.62 -17.86 -21.38
C GLY A 298 7.94 -17.28 -21.91
N ALA A 299 8.89 -16.90 -21.03
CA ALA A 299 10.11 -16.25 -21.47
C ALA A 299 11.08 -17.25 -22.18
N ASP A 300 11.63 -16.83 -23.30
CA ASP A 300 12.81 -17.40 -23.93
C ASP A 300 14.10 -16.80 -23.33
N ASP A 301 15.27 -17.20 -23.84
CA ASP A 301 16.56 -16.71 -23.33
C ASP A 301 16.72 -15.20 -23.51
N GLY A 302 16.25 -14.64 -24.64
CA GLY A 302 16.29 -13.21 -24.89
C GLY A 302 15.38 -12.42 -23.97
N SER A 303 14.15 -12.88 -23.78
CA SER A 303 13.18 -12.29 -22.85
C SER A 303 13.64 -12.43 -21.39
N THR A 304 14.25 -13.56 -21.04
CA THR A 304 14.84 -13.78 -19.70
C THR A 304 16.00 -12.82 -19.44
N ALA A 305 16.87 -12.61 -20.44
CA ALA A 305 17.96 -11.64 -20.35
C ALA A 305 17.44 -10.21 -20.15
N TRP A 306 16.40 -9.80 -20.89
CA TRP A 306 15.76 -8.51 -20.73
C TRP A 306 15.07 -8.33 -19.36
N ALA A 307 14.43 -9.38 -18.87
CA ALA A 307 13.79 -9.34 -17.55
C ALA A 307 14.82 -9.19 -16.41
N GLY A 308 16.06 -9.62 -16.60
CA GLY A 308 17.12 -9.58 -15.59
C GLY A 308 17.89 -8.26 -15.49
N ILE A 309 17.55 -7.26 -16.33
CA ILE A 309 18.30 -6.00 -16.41
C ILE A 309 17.53 -4.78 -15.90
#